data_8ecdec215e33ed35e3ea450e9fdf4424
#
_entry.id   8ecdec215e33ed35e3ea450e9fdf4424
#
_cell.length_a   1.000
_cell.length_b   1.000
_cell.length_c   1.000
_cell.angle_alpha   90.00
_cell.angle_beta   90.00
_cell.angle_gamma   90.00
#
_symmetry.space_group_name_H-M   'P 1'
#
loop_
_entity.id
_entity.type
_entity.pdbx_description
1 polymer ?
#
loop_
_entity_poly.entity_id
_entity_poly.type
_entity_poly.pdbx_seq_one_letter_code
_entity_poly.pdbx_strand_id
1 'polypeptide(L)'
;MPCFSFTGYHPDCCYVAADGENVTDGVIGPYHSMIALAGYKEQIGPAATARFFNGHIFEQAGYYGHWLAQRDEMIRRFDKFGYDISGIFRRASRGRSFMHTIDHPDIVLMTELAKVILRRLDRRYREDAPPPVDVLANVSWPVYPEIGEQLGVAGAYRFRPFDRYISLDLNEYLEEAFASFGRWDRSRLRVSRHLQPRLQHIRQLIREAP
;
A
#
# COMPACT_ATOMS: atom_id res chain seq x y z
N MET A 1 -11.48 -5.16 18.58
CA MET A 1 -10.12 -5.37 18.04
C MET A 1 -9.85 -4.31 16.98
N PRO A 2 -8.66 -3.70 16.92
CA PRO A 2 -8.34 -2.73 15.88
C PRO A 2 -8.30 -3.41 14.49
N CYS A 3 -8.67 -2.65 13.46
CA CYS A 3 -8.51 -3.10 12.07
C CYS A 3 -7.02 -3.22 11.73
N PHE A 4 -6.64 -4.26 10.99
CA PHE A 4 -5.27 -4.42 10.50
C PHE A 4 -5.15 -3.72 9.14
N SER A 5 -4.51 -2.57 9.14
CA SER A 5 -4.16 -1.82 7.93
C SER A 5 -2.70 -1.37 8.06
N PHE A 6 -1.88 -1.75 7.08
CA PHE A 6 -0.43 -1.54 7.12
C PHE A 6 0.09 -1.07 5.77
N THR A 7 0.47 0.19 5.70
CA THR A 7 0.96 0.83 4.46
C THR A 7 2.49 0.74 4.31
N GLY A 8 3.19 0.06 5.22
CA GLY A 8 4.67 0.07 5.27
C GLY A 8 5.36 -0.43 4.01
N TYR A 9 4.78 -1.42 3.31
CA TYR A 9 5.31 -1.91 2.03
C TYR A 9 4.85 -1.09 0.82
N HIS A 10 3.79 -0.30 0.99
CA HIS A 10 3.09 0.40 -0.09
C HIS A 10 2.90 1.88 0.26
N PRO A 11 3.98 2.65 0.54
CA PRO A 11 3.88 4.03 1.03
C PRO A 11 3.28 5.00 0.01
N ASP A 12 3.28 4.63 -1.27
CA ASP A 12 2.66 5.37 -2.37
C ASP A 12 1.17 5.07 -2.54
N CYS A 13 0.72 3.91 -2.02
CA CYS A 13 -0.67 3.49 -2.14
C CYS A 13 -1.58 4.32 -1.21
N CYS A 14 -2.64 4.87 -1.78
CA CYS A 14 -3.59 5.70 -1.06
C CYS A 14 -5.01 5.53 -1.59
N TYR A 15 -6.00 5.96 -0.81
CA TYR A 15 -7.35 6.19 -1.28
C TYR A 15 -7.46 7.60 -1.87
N VAL A 16 -8.16 7.69 -3.00
CA VAL A 16 -8.53 8.96 -3.64
C VAL A 16 -10.03 9.15 -3.51
N ALA A 17 -10.45 10.36 -3.20
CA ALA A 17 -11.85 10.75 -3.15
C ALA A 17 -12.14 11.89 -4.12
N ALA A 18 -13.33 11.91 -4.67
CA ALA A 18 -13.91 13.00 -5.42
C ALA A 18 -15.32 13.30 -4.89
N ASP A 19 -15.66 14.57 -4.70
CA ASP A 19 -16.97 15.01 -4.17
C ASP A 19 -17.41 14.36 -2.84
N GLY A 20 -16.46 13.93 -2.01
CA GLY A 20 -16.70 13.29 -0.73
C GLY A 20 -16.85 11.76 -0.79
N GLU A 21 -16.84 11.17 -1.97
CA GLU A 21 -16.91 9.72 -2.18
C GLU A 21 -15.55 9.16 -2.62
N ASN A 22 -15.24 7.92 -2.23
CA ASN A 22 -14.03 7.25 -2.68
C ASN A 22 -14.15 6.90 -4.17
N VAL A 23 -13.08 7.15 -4.92
CA VAL A 23 -12.92 6.67 -6.30
C VAL A 23 -12.62 5.18 -6.23
N THR A 24 -13.60 4.34 -6.56
CA THR A 24 -13.51 2.87 -6.45
C THR A 24 -13.36 2.17 -7.80
N ASP A 25 -13.50 2.89 -8.89
CA ASP A 25 -13.39 2.44 -10.28
C ASP A 25 -11.97 2.60 -10.84
N GLY A 26 -10.97 2.65 -9.96
CA GLY A 26 -9.56 2.65 -10.34
C GLY A 26 -9.07 1.28 -10.83
N VAL A 27 -7.87 1.25 -11.37
CA VAL A 27 -7.23 0.03 -11.94
C VAL A 27 -7.17 -1.10 -10.90
N ILE A 28 -6.85 -0.77 -9.67
CA ILE A 28 -6.79 -1.69 -8.53
C ILE A 28 -7.93 -1.35 -7.55
N GLY A 29 -9.14 -1.16 -8.07
CA GLY A 29 -10.27 -0.77 -7.24
C GLY A 29 -10.04 0.58 -6.54
N PRO A 30 -10.19 0.66 -5.19
CA PRO A 30 -10.03 1.91 -4.43
C PRO A 30 -8.57 2.34 -4.22
N TYR A 31 -7.59 1.52 -4.64
CA TYR A 31 -6.17 1.77 -4.39
C TYR A 31 -5.54 2.55 -5.55
N HIS A 32 -4.92 3.67 -5.23
CA HIS A 32 -4.32 4.57 -6.20
C HIS A 32 -2.88 4.92 -5.81
N SER A 33 -2.04 5.23 -6.79
CA SER A 33 -0.71 5.78 -6.57
C SER A 33 -0.78 7.29 -6.34
N MET A 34 -0.11 7.75 -5.30
CA MET A 34 0.03 9.17 -5.00
C MET A 34 0.88 9.88 -6.06
N ILE A 35 1.92 9.19 -6.58
CA ILE A 35 2.76 9.70 -7.68
C ILE A 35 1.95 9.80 -8.97
N ALA A 36 1.14 8.78 -9.30
CA ALA A 36 0.26 8.84 -10.47
C ALA A 36 -0.75 10.00 -10.37
N LEU A 37 -1.37 10.17 -9.19
CA LEU A 37 -2.28 11.30 -8.96
C LEU A 37 -1.55 12.65 -9.07
N ALA A 38 -0.33 12.76 -8.56
CA ALA A 38 0.48 13.96 -8.67
C ALA A 38 0.78 14.31 -10.13
N GLY A 39 1.26 13.34 -10.93
CA GLY A 39 1.51 13.51 -12.35
C GLY A 39 0.26 13.90 -13.12
N TYR A 40 -0.88 13.25 -12.84
CA TYR A 40 -2.18 13.62 -13.43
C TYR A 40 -2.57 15.06 -13.09
N LYS A 41 -2.37 15.50 -11.83
CA LYS A 41 -2.66 16.87 -11.40
C LYS A 41 -1.73 17.91 -12.03
N GLU A 42 -0.48 17.57 -12.28
CA GLU A 42 0.51 18.42 -12.98
C GLU A 42 0.43 18.33 -14.51
N GLN A 43 -0.45 17.50 -15.06
CA GLN A 43 -0.73 17.39 -16.51
C GLN A 43 0.48 16.94 -17.36
N ILE A 44 1.36 16.15 -16.78
CA ILE A 44 2.58 15.70 -17.49
C ILE A 44 2.40 14.40 -18.29
N GLY A 45 1.25 13.76 -18.20
CA GLY A 45 0.96 12.50 -18.88
C GLY A 45 1.57 11.26 -18.19
N PRO A 46 1.08 10.04 -18.54
CA PRO A 46 1.50 8.79 -17.90
C PRO A 46 2.97 8.47 -18.15
N ALA A 47 3.46 8.54 -19.38
CA ALA A 47 4.85 8.22 -19.72
C ALA A 47 5.87 9.14 -19.01
N ALA A 48 5.59 10.44 -18.90
CA ALA A 48 6.43 11.35 -18.14
C ALA A 48 6.35 11.07 -16.64
N THR A 49 5.17 10.68 -16.12
CA THR A 49 4.96 10.33 -14.72
C THR A 49 5.77 9.10 -14.31
N ALA A 50 5.96 8.11 -15.21
CA ALA A 50 6.74 6.91 -14.93
C ALA A 50 8.18 7.25 -14.47
N ARG A 51 8.77 8.35 -14.95
CA ARG A 51 10.13 8.79 -14.58
C ARG A 51 10.26 9.16 -13.09
N PHE A 52 9.16 9.42 -12.39
CA PHE A 52 9.12 9.78 -10.98
C PHE A 52 8.97 8.55 -10.06
N PHE A 53 8.85 7.34 -10.61
CA PHE A 53 8.94 6.10 -9.85
C PHE A 53 10.42 5.70 -9.75
N ASN A 54 11.12 6.31 -8.82
CA ASN A 54 12.55 6.09 -8.61
C ASN A 54 12.98 6.39 -7.17
N GLY A 55 14.17 5.90 -6.79
CA GLY A 55 14.69 6.01 -5.42
C GLY A 55 14.83 7.44 -4.92
N HIS A 56 15.18 8.42 -5.78
CA HIS A 56 15.29 9.81 -5.37
C HIS A 56 13.93 10.38 -4.92
N ILE A 57 12.89 10.17 -5.71
CA ILE A 57 11.54 10.63 -5.35
C ILE A 57 11.02 9.89 -4.11
N PHE A 58 11.30 8.60 -3.97
CA PHE A 58 10.89 7.82 -2.80
C PHE A 58 11.56 8.31 -1.51
N GLU A 59 12.83 8.67 -1.58
CA GLU A 59 13.54 9.27 -0.45
C GLU A 59 12.93 10.62 -0.07
N GLN A 60 12.76 11.53 -1.04
CA GLN A 60 12.18 12.85 -0.81
C GLN A 60 10.72 12.78 -0.30
N ALA A 61 9.94 11.82 -0.78
CA ALA A 61 8.58 11.58 -0.30
C ALA A 61 8.52 10.89 1.09
N GLY A 62 9.66 10.51 1.66
CA GLY A 62 9.77 9.84 2.96
C GLY A 62 9.28 8.40 2.97
N TYR A 63 9.39 7.69 1.82
CA TYR A 63 8.91 6.31 1.70
C TYR A 63 9.79 5.31 2.43
N TYR A 64 11.11 5.53 2.49
CA TYR A 64 12.04 4.59 3.10
C TYR A 64 11.90 4.45 4.62
N GLY A 65 11.54 5.53 5.33
CA GLY A 65 11.27 5.48 6.76
C GLY A 65 9.86 4.99 7.13
N HIS A 66 9.00 4.83 6.13
CA HIS A 66 7.57 4.63 6.34
C HIS A 66 7.25 3.28 7.00
N TRP A 67 7.97 2.20 6.65
CA TRP A 67 7.74 0.87 7.21
C TRP A 67 7.91 0.83 8.73
N LEU A 68 8.99 1.40 9.24
CA LEU A 68 9.26 1.44 10.68
C LEU A 68 8.19 2.23 11.43
N ALA A 69 7.82 3.41 10.90
CA ALA A 69 6.79 4.25 11.50
C ALA A 69 5.43 3.52 11.56
N GLN A 70 5.06 2.82 10.49
CA GLN A 70 3.81 2.05 10.43
C GLN A 70 3.83 0.83 11.35
N ARG A 71 4.96 0.14 11.46
CA ARG A 71 5.13 -0.96 12.41
C ARG A 71 4.89 -0.49 13.84
N ASP A 72 5.55 0.59 14.23
CA ASP A 72 5.50 1.09 15.60
C ASP A 72 4.08 1.60 15.94
N GLU A 73 3.43 2.27 15.00
CA GLU A 73 2.03 2.69 15.14
C GLU A 73 1.09 1.48 15.27
N MET A 74 1.29 0.43 14.47
CA MET A 74 0.46 -0.77 14.51
C MET A 74 0.62 -1.49 15.85
N ILE A 75 1.86 -1.70 16.32
CA ILE A 75 2.13 -2.30 17.64
C ILE A 75 1.43 -1.49 18.73
N ARG A 76 1.60 -0.16 18.73
CA ARG A 76 0.98 0.72 19.72
C ARG A 76 -0.57 0.64 19.69
N ARG A 77 -1.17 0.53 18.50
CA ARG A 77 -2.63 0.39 18.35
C ARG A 77 -3.16 -0.90 18.95
N PHE A 78 -2.47 -2.02 18.75
CA PHE A 78 -2.86 -3.31 19.30
C PHE A 78 -2.61 -3.41 20.80
N ASP A 79 -1.50 -2.83 21.27
CA ASP A 79 -1.13 -2.80 22.69
C ASP A 79 -2.20 -2.10 23.56
N LYS A 80 -2.84 -1.03 23.05
CA LYS A 80 -3.99 -0.37 23.70
C LYS A 80 -5.14 -1.33 24.02
N PHE A 81 -5.25 -2.45 23.33
CA PHE A 81 -6.26 -3.49 23.54
C PHE A 81 -5.68 -4.72 24.24
N GLY A 82 -4.43 -4.66 24.69
CA GLY A 82 -3.74 -5.75 25.38
C GLY A 82 -3.28 -6.88 24.47
N TYR A 83 -3.02 -6.61 23.18
CA TYR A 83 -2.50 -7.59 22.23
C TYR A 83 -1.05 -7.24 21.84
N ASP A 84 -0.09 -8.02 22.31
CA ASP A 84 1.30 -7.91 21.83
C ASP A 84 1.45 -8.60 20.48
N ILE A 85 1.61 -7.80 19.45
CA ILE A 85 1.85 -8.26 18.08
C ILE A 85 3.31 -8.05 17.62
N SER A 86 4.20 -7.58 18.48
CA SER A 86 5.59 -7.27 18.14
C SER A 86 6.34 -8.47 17.53
N GLY A 87 6.08 -9.67 18.05
CA GLY A 87 6.64 -10.92 17.56
C GLY A 87 6.17 -11.30 16.14
N ILE A 88 4.98 -10.86 15.72
CA ILE A 88 4.45 -11.13 14.38
C ILE A 88 5.32 -10.45 13.34
N PHE A 89 5.64 -9.16 13.51
CA PHE A 89 6.46 -8.41 12.55
C PHE A 89 7.82 -9.06 12.31
N ARG A 90 8.47 -9.58 13.36
CA ARG A 90 9.76 -10.28 13.21
C ARG A 90 9.67 -11.57 12.41
N ARG A 91 8.55 -12.28 12.49
CA ARG A 91 8.35 -13.55 11.79
C ARG A 91 7.81 -13.35 10.38
N ALA A 92 6.83 -12.47 10.22
CA ALA A 92 6.13 -12.26 8.96
C ALA A 92 6.96 -11.50 7.92
N SER A 93 7.85 -10.58 8.35
CA SER A 93 8.63 -9.72 7.45
C SER A 93 9.90 -10.37 6.88
N ARG A 94 10.18 -11.63 7.20
CA ARG A 94 11.42 -12.30 6.72
C ARG A 94 11.36 -12.59 5.23
N GLY A 95 12.04 -11.73 4.43
CA GLY A 95 12.27 -11.94 3.01
C GLY A 95 11.04 -11.80 2.11
N ARG A 96 9.87 -11.40 2.65
CA ARG A 96 8.64 -11.20 1.88
C ARG A 96 7.74 -10.12 2.47
N SER A 97 6.88 -9.53 1.64
CA SER A 97 5.74 -8.76 2.11
C SER A 97 4.68 -9.68 2.71
N PHE A 98 4.06 -9.27 3.81
CA PHE A 98 2.89 -9.91 4.39
C PHE A 98 1.58 -9.15 4.07
N MET A 99 1.64 -8.23 3.11
CA MET A 99 0.49 -7.45 2.65
C MET A 99 0.33 -7.61 1.14
N HIS A 100 -0.89 -7.86 0.69
CA HIS A 100 -1.25 -7.79 -0.74
C HIS A 100 -1.56 -6.37 -1.17
N THR A 101 -2.25 -5.62 -0.30
CA THR A 101 -2.52 -4.17 -0.42
C THR A 101 -2.36 -3.54 0.97
N ILE A 102 -2.73 -2.28 1.14
CA ILE A 102 -2.59 -1.58 2.44
C ILE A 102 -3.53 -2.09 3.54
N ASP A 103 -4.55 -2.87 3.20
CA ASP A 103 -5.55 -3.43 4.13
C ASP A 103 -5.90 -4.91 3.83
N HIS A 104 -5.18 -5.54 2.89
CA HIS A 104 -5.26 -6.97 2.61
C HIS A 104 -4.00 -7.68 3.14
N PRO A 105 -3.95 -8.05 4.42
CA PRO A 105 -2.87 -8.86 4.96
C PRO A 105 -2.92 -10.28 4.38
N ASP A 106 -1.76 -10.92 4.25
CA ASP A 106 -1.70 -12.31 3.82
C ASP A 106 -2.24 -13.27 4.91
N ILE A 107 -2.58 -14.47 4.49
CA ILE A 107 -3.17 -15.46 5.40
C ILE A 107 -2.21 -15.92 6.50
N VAL A 108 -0.89 -15.86 6.26
CA VAL A 108 0.10 -16.25 7.27
C VAL A 108 0.12 -15.22 8.40
N LEU A 109 0.11 -13.93 8.08
CA LEU A 109 -0.02 -12.88 9.08
C LEU A 109 -1.34 -13.00 9.86
N MET A 110 -2.46 -13.25 9.15
CA MET A 110 -3.78 -13.41 9.77
C MET A 110 -3.81 -14.61 10.72
N THR A 111 -3.16 -15.71 10.35
CA THR A 111 -3.02 -16.90 11.19
C THR A 111 -2.22 -16.59 12.46
N GLU A 112 -1.10 -15.90 12.35
CA GLU A 112 -0.29 -15.49 13.51
C GLU A 112 -1.06 -14.52 14.41
N LEU A 113 -1.81 -13.59 13.85
CA LEU A 113 -2.67 -12.68 14.61
C LEU A 113 -3.78 -13.44 15.35
N ALA A 114 -4.42 -14.43 14.70
CA ALA A 114 -5.42 -15.28 15.32
C ALA A 114 -4.84 -16.04 16.52
N LYS A 115 -3.62 -16.56 16.42
CA LYS A 115 -2.92 -17.23 17.54
C LYS A 115 -2.71 -16.28 18.73
N VAL A 116 -2.32 -15.03 18.49
CA VAL A 116 -2.18 -14.02 19.56
C VAL A 116 -3.52 -13.78 20.26
N ILE A 117 -4.59 -13.66 19.51
CA ILE A 117 -5.94 -13.46 20.05
C ILE A 117 -6.40 -14.68 20.87
N LEU A 118 -6.21 -15.89 20.35
CA LEU A 118 -6.61 -17.12 21.04
C LEU A 118 -5.83 -17.31 22.35
N ARG A 119 -4.54 -17.04 22.38
CA ARG A 119 -3.74 -17.03 23.63
C ARG A 119 -4.31 -16.03 24.63
N ARG A 120 -4.64 -14.83 24.21
CA ARG A 120 -5.21 -13.78 25.08
C ARG A 120 -6.57 -14.18 25.66
N LEU A 121 -7.35 -14.98 24.91
CA LEU A 121 -8.66 -15.49 25.32
C LEU A 121 -8.58 -16.84 26.07
N ASP A 122 -7.38 -17.33 26.38
CA ASP A 122 -7.13 -18.66 26.97
C ASP A 122 -7.84 -19.79 26.19
N ARG A 123 -7.75 -19.72 24.84
CA ARG A 123 -8.32 -20.74 23.94
C ARG A 123 -7.24 -21.62 23.36
N ARG A 124 -7.50 -22.94 23.35
CA ARG A 124 -6.61 -23.92 22.72
C ARG A 124 -6.67 -23.80 21.19
N TYR A 125 -5.56 -24.00 20.52
CA TYR A 125 -5.44 -24.10 19.07
C TYR A 125 -4.28 -25.03 18.71
N ARG A 126 -4.28 -25.49 17.45
CA ARG A 126 -3.18 -26.31 16.92
C ARG A 126 -2.10 -25.40 16.35
N GLU A 127 -0.89 -25.52 16.89
CA GLU A 127 0.27 -24.72 16.40
C GLU A 127 0.68 -25.12 14.97
N ASP A 128 0.51 -26.40 14.62
CA ASP A 128 0.89 -27.01 13.35
C ASP A 128 -0.22 -26.99 12.30
N ALA A 129 -1.37 -26.36 12.59
CA ALA A 129 -2.45 -26.28 11.62
C ALA A 129 -1.99 -25.50 10.38
N PRO A 130 -2.17 -26.04 9.16
CA PRO A 130 -1.86 -25.32 7.95
C PRO A 130 -2.74 -24.05 7.86
N PRO A 131 -2.20 -22.93 7.33
CA PRO A 131 -3.03 -21.76 7.10
C PRO A 131 -4.15 -22.10 6.08
N PRO A 132 -5.33 -21.52 6.26
CA PRO A 132 -6.40 -21.65 5.28
C PRO A 132 -6.04 -20.99 3.94
N VAL A 133 -6.91 -21.15 2.95
CA VAL A 133 -6.73 -20.50 1.64
C VAL A 133 -6.70 -18.98 1.82
N ASP A 134 -5.75 -18.33 1.16
CA ASP A 134 -5.63 -16.89 1.16
C ASP A 134 -6.61 -16.26 0.17
N VAL A 135 -7.80 -15.94 0.65
CA VAL A 135 -8.87 -15.34 -0.17
C VAL A 135 -8.63 -13.89 -0.54
N LEU A 136 -7.68 -13.22 0.14
CA LEU A 136 -7.32 -11.82 -0.13
C LEU A 136 -6.22 -11.68 -1.20
N ALA A 137 -5.63 -12.79 -1.65
CA ALA A 137 -4.56 -12.80 -2.65
C ALA A 137 -5.02 -12.52 -4.09
N ASN A 138 -6.29 -12.21 -4.31
CA ASN A 138 -6.88 -11.96 -5.62
C ASN A 138 -6.59 -10.57 -6.19
N VAL A 139 -6.09 -9.66 -5.36
CA VAL A 139 -5.65 -8.31 -5.73
C VAL A 139 -4.28 -8.05 -5.11
N SER A 140 -3.39 -7.34 -5.80
CA SER A 140 -2.08 -7.02 -5.23
C SER A 140 -1.58 -5.66 -5.71
N TRP A 141 -1.17 -4.86 -4.72
CA TRP A 141 -0.34 -3.69 -4.94
C TRP A 141 1.13 -4.10 -4.83
N PRO A 142 2.02 -3.72 -5.76
CA PRO A 142 3.41 -4.14 -5.71
C PRO A 142 4.19 -3.48 -4.56
N VAL A 143 5.17 -4.20 -4.04
CA VAL A 143 6.32 -3.55 -3.40
C VAL A 143 7.22 -3.04 -4.53
N TYR A 144 7.50 -1.75 -4.57
CA TYR A 144 8.36 -1.19 -5.61
C TYR A 144 9.80 -1.68 -5.42
N PRO A 145 10.57 -1.92 -6.51
CA PRO A 145 11.92 -2.50 -6.42
C PRO A 145 12.83 -1.80 -5.42
N GLU A 146 12.87 -0.48 -5.44
CA GLU A 146 13.73 0.34 -4.58
C GLU A 146 13.31 0.27 -3.10
N ILE A 147 12.01 0.15 -2.85
CA ILE A 147 11.46 -0.08 -1.50
C ILE A 147 11.77 -1.51 -1.04
N GLY A 148 11.62 -2.47 -1.94
CA GLY A 148 11.97 -3.88 -1.68
C GLY A 148 13.42 -4.05 -1.30
N GLU A 149 14.33 -3.40 -2.02
CA GLU A 149 15.77 -3.40 -1.72
C GLU A 149 16.05 -2.89 -0.30
N GLN A 150 15.46 -1.77 0.10
CA GLN A 150 15.61 -1.19 1.45
C GLN A 150 15.06 -2.10 2.55
N LEU A 151 14.00 -2.85 2.26
CA LEU A 151 13.34 -3.70 3.25
C LEU A 151 13.83 -5.16 3.21
N GLY A 152 14.72 -5.53 2.29
CA GLY A 152 15.17 -6.91 2.10
C GLY A 152 14.05 -7.86 1.65
N VAL A 153 13.11 -7.37 0.85
CA VAL A 153 12.03 -8.15 0.25
C VAL A 153 12.01 -8.02 -1.27
N ALA A 154 11.46 -9.00 -1.97
CA ALA A 154 11.33 -8.92 -3.42
C ALA A 154 10.41 -7.74 -3.81
N GLY A 155 10.86 -6.94 -4.78
CA GLY A 155 10.10 -5.83 -5.34
C GLY A 155 9.95 -5.97 -6.86
N ALA A 156 8.81 -5.53 -7.40
CA ALA A 156 8.56 -5.45 -8.84
C ALA A 156 7.41 -4.48 -9.12
N TYR A 157 7.44 -3.79 -10.25
CA TYR A 157 6.28 -3.01 -10.71
C TYR A 157 5.28 -3.94 -11.42
N ARG A 158 4.56 -4.76 -10.60
CA ARG A 158 3.55 -5.72 -11.06
C ARG A 158 2.25 -5.49 -10.32
N PHE A 159 1.35 -4.74 -10.93
CA PHE A 159 0.04 -4.41 -10.39
C PHE A 159 -0.97 -5.49 -10.78
N ARG A 160 -1.67 -6.08 -9.82
CA ARG A 160 -2.66 -7.12 -10.08
C ARG A 160 -4.06 -6.62 -9.76
N PRO A 161 -4.86 -6.27 -10.79
CA PRO A 161 -6.26 -5.88 -10.63
C PRO A 161 -7.14 -7.00 -10.07
N PHE A 162 -8.23 -6.63 -9.40
CA PHE A 162 -9.13 -7.56 -8.72
C PHE A 162 -9.78 -8.58 -9.68
N ASP A 163 -10.28 -8.16 -10.81
CA ASP A 163 -11.09 -8.99 -11.72
C ASP A 163 -10.32 -9.48 -12.97
N ARG A 164 -9.00 -9.39 -12.95
CA ARG A 164 -8.17 -9.76 -14.09
C ARG A 164 -7.11 -10.77 -13.70
N TYR A 165 -6.97 -11.86 -14.49
CA TYR A 165 -5.88 -12.83 -14.33
C TYR A 165 -4.57 -12.37 -14.99
N ILE A 166 -4.36 -11.06 -15.06
CA ILE A 166 -3.17 -10.43 -15.63
C ILE A 166 -2.47 -9.57 -14.59
N SER A 167 -1.19 -9.32 -14.78
CA SER A 167 -0.45 -8.29 -14.06
C SER A 167 -0.06 -7.19 -15.02
N LEU A 168 -0.32 -5.95 -14.64
CA LEU A 168 0.10 -4.78 -15.39
C LEU A 168 1.51 -4.36 -14.96
N ASP A 169 2.34 -3.93 -15.90
CA ASP A 169 3.55 -3.21 -15.57
C ASP A 169 3.27 -1.75 -15.19
N LEU A 170 4.32 -0.98 -14.89
CA LEU A 170 4.15 0.42 -14.45
C LEU A 170 3.50 1.28 -15.52
N ASN A 171 3.90 1.13 -16.80
CA ASN A 171 3.37 1.97 -17.87
C ASN A 171 1.89 1.64 -18.13
N GLU A 172 1.56 0.36 -18.23
CA GLU A 172 0.18 -0.12 -18.38
C GLU A 172 -0.69 0.38 -17.21
N TYR A 173 -0.19 0.27 -15.97
CA TYR A 173 -0.89 0.79 -14.79
C TYR A 173 -1.14 2.30 -14.90
N LEU A 174 -0.13 3.09 -15.29
CA LEU A 174 -0.24 4.55 -15.37
C LEU A 174 -1.23 4.98 -16.46
N GLU A 175 -1.21 4.33 -17.62
CA GLU A 175 -2.19 4.62 -18.70
C GLU A 175 -3.63 4.41 -18.21
N GLU A 176 -3.90 3.26 -17.58
CA GLU A 176 -5.23 2.97 -17.05
C GLU A 176 -5.60 3.88 -15.87
N ALA A 177 -4.64 4.20 -14.97
CA ALA A 177 -4.88 5.10 -13.85
C ALA A 177 -5.24 6.52 -14.30
N PHE A 178 -4.54 7.05 -15.31
CA PHE A 178 -4.85 8.36 -15.90
C PHE A 178 -6.22 8.36 -16.58
N ALA A 179 -6.59 7.29 -17.27
CA ALA A 179 -7.92 7.15 -17.86
C ALA A 179 -9.02 7.13 -16.77
N SER A 180 -8.78 6.46 -15.63
CA SER A 180 -9.69 6.46 -14.49
C SER A 180 -9.82 7.86 -13.88
N PHE A 181 -8.71 8.55 -13.60
CA PHE A 181 -8.73 9.93 -13.08
C PHE A 181 -9.41 10.90 -14.04
N GLY A 182 -9.30 10.67 -15.35
CA GLY A 182 -9.92 11.50 -16.41
C GLY A 182 -11.44 11.54 -16.39
N ARG A 183 -12.09 10.61 -15.70
CA ARG A 183 -13.56 10.60 -15.49
C ARG A 183 -14.01 11.64 -14.47
N TRP A 184 -13.09 12.24 -13.72
CA TRP A 184 -13.37 13.17 -12.63
C TRP A 184 -12.78 14.55 -12.90
N ASP A 185 -13.43 15.58 -12.40
CA ASP A 185 -12.81 16.90 -12.37
C ASP A 185 -11.51 16.83 -11.55
N ARG A 186 -10.39 17.14 -12.21
CA ARG A 186 -9.05 17.12 -11.60
C ARG A 186 -8.97 17.93 -10.32
N SER A 187 -9.70 19.06 -10.25
CA SER A 187 -9.72 19.92 -9.07
C SER A 187 -10.38 19.25 -7.88
N ARG A 188 -11.23 18.26 -8.07
CA ARG A 188 -11.99 17.56 -7.02
C ARG A 188 -11.31 16.33 -6.46
N LEU A 189 -10.35 15.75 -7.19
CA LEU A 189 -9.59 14.59 -6.69
C LEU A 189 -8.77 14.97 -5.46
N ARG A 190 -8.89 14.22 -4.37
CA ARG A 190 -8.24 14.46 -3.08
C ARG A 190 -7.74 13.15 -2.49
N VAL A 191 -6.64 13.20 -1.77
CA VAL A 191 -6.27 12.17 -0.81
C VAL A 191 -6.74 12.60 0.59
N SER A 192 -6.71 11.68 1.56
CA SER A 192 -7.05 12.01 2.96
C SER A 192 -6.19 13.16 3.49
N ARG A 193 -6.76 13.93 4.44
CA ARG A 193 -6.14 15.17 4.94
C ARG A 193 -4.69 15.00 5.41
N HIS A 194 -4.37 13.89 6.07
CA HIS A 194 -3.02 13.62 6.56
C HIS A 194 -2.01 13.29 5.45
N LEU A 195 -2.44 12.90 4.25
CA LEU A 195 -1.60 12.64 3.08
C LEU A 195 -1.45 13.86 2.16
N GLN A 196 -2.26 14.92 2.33
CA GLN A 196 -2.19 16.12 1.49
C GLN A 196 -0.79 16.78 1.48
N PRO A 197 -0.07 16.93 2.61
CA PRO A 197 1.27 17.51 2.59
C PRO A 197 2.24 16.72 1.71
N ARG A 198 2.18 15.37 1.79
CA ARG A 198 3.03 14.50 0.95
C ARG A 198 2.68 14.61 -0.53
N LEU A 199 1.39 14.61 -0.88
CA LEU A 199 0.96 14.83 -2.25
C LEU A 199 1.46 16.17 -2.79
N GLN A 200 1.35 17.26 -2.02
CA GLN A 200 1.83 18.57 -2.44
C GLN A 200 3.35 18.59 -2.63
N HIS A 201 4.10 17.92 -1.76
CA HIS A 201 5.55 17.80 -1.90
C HIS A 201 5.93 17.02 -3.17
N ILE A 202 5.30 15.89 -3.46
CA ILE A 202 5.54 15.13 -4.71
C ILE A 202 5.22 15.99 -5.93
N ARG A 203 4.11 16.73 -5.91
CA ARG A 203 3.75 17.66 -7.01
C ARG A 203 4.82 18.74 -7.20
N GLN A 204 5.41 19.27 -6.12
CA GLN A 204 6.50 20.23 -6.19
C GLN A 204 7.74 19.60 -6.85
N LEU A 205 8.14 18.39 -6.45
CA LEU A 205 9.24 17.65 -7.05
C LEU A 205 9.05 17.42 -8.56
N ILE A 206 7.81 17.14 -8.97
CA ILE A 206 7.47 16.99 -10.40
C ILE A 206 7.64 18.31 -11.16
N ARG A 207 7.20 19.44 -10.61
CA ARG A 207 7.34 20.77 -11.24
C ARG A 207 8.77 21.27 -11.33
N GLU A 208 9.61 20.90 -10.36
CA GLU A 208 11.01 21.32 -10.28
C GLU A 208 11.94 20.42 -11.10
N ALA A 209 11.46 19.28 -11.56
CA ALA A 209 12.24 18.38 -12.40
C ALA A 209 12.50 19.00 -13.78
N PRO A 210 13.73 18.85 -14.31
CA PRO A 210 14.13 19.40 -15.61
C PRO A 210 13.45 18.71 -16.79
#